data_e2fa96e82acab117b8809f4ab7a6d891
#
_entry.id   e2fa96e82acab117b8809f4ab7a6d891
#
_cell.length_a   1.000
_cell.length_b   1.000
_cell.length_c   1.000
_cell.angle_alpha   90.00
_cell.angle_beta   90.00
_cell.angle_gamma   90.00
#
_symmetry.space_group_name_H-M   'P 1'
#
loop_
_entity.id
_entity.type
_entity.pdbx_description
1 polymer ?
#
loop_
_entity_poly.entity_id
_entity_poly.type
_entity_poly.pdbx_seq_one_letter_code
_entity_poly.pdbx_strand_id
1 'polypeptide(L)'
;MLQAIEFNKGKAFELPKKIKVNRLHDLSKRRSVTSSNEIEGITIRKTREKDILLSKSTPETKEEFLLAGYNKALGNVFKVYKYQSLSESYIKDLHYFLYESLTPQFGGKYKTEQNYIREYDKKGRLRRTVFIPSKPEEVENLMGNLVFQFNECAKDPNCNILIAIFVFVLNFLCIHPFSDGNGRVSRLLTTFLLMKYGYDIDQYYSVSYVILKHVDAYYSSLEKSSIGWKENENDSIFFVHFMLECLKEAYQQTAYILNINSTTGPSIEKVLKAIQDAKEPITKSEIEEMLVNLSRTTIEKALHDLLAKKKIIMVQSGRYAKYYKI
;
A
#
# COMPACT_ATOMS: atom_id res chain seq x y z
N MET A 1 -2.40 -5.97 20.08
CA MET A 1 -2.43 -5.56 18.66
C MET A 1 -3.06 -6.64 17.78
N LEU A 2 -2.57 -7.86 17.74
CA LEU A 2 -3.12 -8.97 16.91
C LEU A 2 -4.62 -9.18 17.17
N GLN A 3 -5.08 -9.23 18.42
CA GLN A 3 -6.50 -9.33 18.74
C GLN A 3 -7.34 -8.18 18.18
N ALA A 4 -6.80 -6.96 18.13
CA ALA A 4 -7.50 -5.81 17.55
C ALA A 4 -7.61 -5.92 16.02
N ILE A 5 -6.63 -6.52 15.35
CA ILE A 5 -6.69 -6.79 13.90
C ILE A 5 -7.76 -7.84 13.61
N GLU A 6 -7.75 -8.96 14.35
CA GLU A 6 -8.76 -10.02 14.18
C GLU A 6 -10.19 -9.52 14.46
N PHE A 7 -10.38 -8.71 15.49
CA PHE A 7 -11.66 -8.10 15.80
C PHE A 7 -12.15 -7.16 14.69
N ASN A 8 -11.25 -6.36 14.13
CA ASN A 8 -11.61 -5.45 13.03
C ASN A 8 -11.80 -6.20 11.71
N LYS A 9 -11.04 -7.29 11.45
CA LYS A 9 -11.23 -8.19 10.30
C LYS A 9 -12.67 -8.67 10.22
N GLY A 10 -13.20 -9.26 11.29
CA GLY A 10 -14.58 -9.73 11.33
C GLY A 10 -15.62 -8.64 11.04
N LYS A 11 -15.41 -7.40 11.54
CA LYS A 11 -16.30 -6.26 11.29
C LYS A 11 -16.23 -5.74 9.84
N ALA A 12 -15.07 -5.75 9.22
CA ALA A 12 -14.91 -5.28 7.84
C ALA A 12 -15.64 -6.20 6.84
N PHE A 13 -15.80 -7.50 7.15
CA PHE A 13 -16.46 -8.46 6.27
C PHE A 13 -18.00 -8.50 6.37
N GLU A 14 -18.60 -7.89 7.38
CA GLU A 14 -20.04 -7.63 7.41
C GLU A 14 -20.41 -6.48 6.46
N LEU A 15 -20.21 -6.71 5.15
CA LEU A 15 -20.48 -5.70 4.11
C LEU A 15 -21.99 -5.44 4.02
N PRO A 16 -22.46 -4.24 4.34
CA PRO A 16 -23.87 -3.91 4.18
C PRO A 16 -24.27 -3.98 2.69
N LYS A 17 -25.39 -4.63 2.37
CA LYS A 17 -25.90 -4.82 0.99
C LYS A 17 -26.01 -3.55 0.15
N LYS A 18 -25.98 -2.36 0.78
CA LYS A 18 -26.16 -1.04 0.14
C LYS A 18 -24.85 -0.32 -0.24
N ILE A 19 -23.68 -0.88 0.06
CA ILE A 19 -22.40 -0.21 -0.26
C ILE A 19 -21.96 -0.56 -1.66
N LYS A 20 -21.46 0.45 -2.39
CA LYS A 20 -20.84 0.27 -3.71
C LYS A 20 -19.46 -0.36 -3.57
N VAL A 21 -19.42 -1.64 -3.27
CA VAL A 21 -18.19 -2.40 -2.99
C VAL A 21 -17.20 -2.28 -4.14
N ASN A 22 -17.65 -2.40 -5.40
CA ASN A 22 -16.77 -2.26 -6.57
C ASN A 22 -16.04 -0.91 -6.59
N ARG A 23 -16.74 0.18 -6.21
CA ARG A 23 -16.09 1.51 -6.13
C ARG A 23 -15.02 1.56 -5.04
N LEU A 24 -15.25 0.88 -3.93
CA LEU A 24 -14.28 0.79 -2.85
C LEU A 24 -13.04 -0.01 -3.29
N HIS A 25 -13.25 -1.15 -3.99
CA HIS A 25 -12.17 -1.95 -4.56
C HIS A 25 -11.34 -1.13 -5.57
N ASP A 26 -11.99 -0.42 -6.48
CA ASP A 26 -11.30 0.41 -7.48
C ASP A 26 -10.48 1.53 -6.83
N LEU A 27 -11.02 2.15 -5.78
CA LEU A 27 -10.31 3.17 -4.99
C LEU A 27 -9.10 2.60 -4.27
N SER A 28 -9.27 1.46 -3.59
CA SER A 28 -8.18 0.80 -2.88
C SER A 28 -7.06 0.38 -3.83
N LYS A 29 -7.43 -0.29 -4.95
CA LYS A 29 -6.46 -0.67 -5.98
C LYS A 29 -5.68 0.53 -6.51
N ARG A 30 -6.37 1.62 -6.86
CA ARG A 30 -5.71 2.84 -7.35
C ARG A 30 -4.77 3.41 -6.32
N ARG A 31 -5.21 3.54 -5.05
CA ARG A 31 -4.38 4.01 -3.95
C ARG A 31 -3.14 3.13 -3.75
N SER A 32 -3.30 1.81 -3.86
CA SER A 32 -2.18 0.88 -3.73
C SER A 32 -1.12 1.10 -4.82
N VAL A 33 -1.57 1.29 -6.07
CA VAL A 33 -0.68 1.55 -7.21
C VAL A 33 0.05 2.88 -7.05
N THR A 34 -0.68 3.96 -6.77
CA THR A 34 -0.08 5.30 -6.65
C THR A 34 0.85 5.39 -5.46
N SER A 35 0.41 4.96 -4.28
CA SER A 35 1.21 5.04 -3.05
C SER A 35 2.47 4.21 -3.12
N SER A 36 2.42 3.00 -3.68
CA SER A 36 3.62 2.18 -3.83
C SER A 36 4.67 2.79 -4.75
N ASN A 37 4.25 3.54 -5.78
CA ASN A 37 5.17 4.27 -6.64
C ASN A 37 5.67 5.57 -5.97
N GLU A 38 4.82 6.31 -5.27
CA GLU A 38 5.19 7.52 -4.53
C GLU A 38 6.21 7.24 -3.43
N ILE A 39 6.13 6.11 -2.71
CA ILE A 39 7.14 5.68 -1.72
C ILE A 39 8.53 5.57 -2.37
N GLU A 40 8.61 5.14 -3.63
CA GLU A 40 9.86 5.06 -4.40
C GLU A 40 10.22 6.38 -5.12
N GLY A 41 9.54 7.49 -4.81
CA GLY A 41 9.77 8.79 -5.44
C GLY A 41 9.24 8.90 -6.88
N ILE A 42 8.48 7.93 -7.37
CA ILE A 42 7.88 7.94 -8.70
C ILE A 42 6.56 8.72 -8.63
N THR A 43 6.54 9.92 -9.22
CA THR A 43 5.38 10.81 -9.21
C THR A 43 4.91 11.12 -10.63
N ILE A 44 3.60 11.14 -10.83
CA ILE A 44 2.95 11.40 -12.12
C ILE A 44 1.85 12.44 -11.91
N ARG A 45 1.57 13.24 -12.94
CA ARG A 45 0.44 14.19 -12.90
C ARG A 45 -0.86 13.43 -12.68
N LYS A 46 -1.68 13.81 -11.69
CA LYS A 46 -2.93 13.11 -11.30
C LYS A 46 -3.90 12.83 -12.46
N THR A 47 -3.94 13.69 -13.47
CA THR A 47 -4.76 13.47 -14.67
C THR A 47 -4.23 12.31 -15.52
N ARG A 48 -2.92 12.27 -15.78
CA ARG A 48 -2.26 11.20 -16.54
C ARG A 48 -2.31 9.87 -15.77
N GLU A 49 -2.03 9.91 -14.47
CA GLU A 49 -2.17 8.75 -13.58
C GLU A 49 -3.54 8.08 -13.74
N LYS A 50 -4.62 8.88 -13.61
CA LYS A 50 -5.98 8.37 -13.75
C LYS A 50 -6.24 7.75 -15.12
N ASP A 51 -5.79 8.39 -16.19
CA ASP A 51 -6.03 7.91 -17.54
C ASP A 51 -5.27 6.62 -17.85
N ILE A 52 -4.04 6.46 -17.34
CA ILE A 52 -3.25 5.22 -17.43
C ILE A 52 -3.91 4.09 -16.64
N LEU A 53 -4.28 4.35 -15.37
CA LEU A 53 -4.90 3.33 -14.52
C LEU A 53 -6.26 2.86 -15.03
N LEU A 54 -6.98 3.70 -15.80
CA LEU A 54 -8.23 3.36 -16.46
C LEU A 54 -8.04 2.83 -17.90
N SER A 55 -6.80 2.64 -18.36
CA SER A 55 -6.46 2.23 -19.74
C SER A 55 -7.04 3.17 -20.81
N LYS A 56 -7.16 4.47 -20.49
CA LYS A 56 -7.64 5.50 -21.42
C LYS A 56 -6.52 6.14 -22.24
N SER A 57 -5.27 5.96 -21.79
CA SER A 57 -4.09 6.41 -22.50
C SER A 57 -2.94 5.43 -22.31
N THR A 58 -2.04 5.40 -23.30
CA THR A 58 -0.80 4.61 -23.23
C THR A 58 0.26 5.35 -22.40
N PRO A 59 1.12 4.64 -21.64
CA PRO A 59 2.29 5.22 -21.00
C PRO A 59 3.27 5.81 -22.00
N GLU A 60 3.88 6.96 -21.68
CA GLU A 60 4.83 7.69 -22.51
C GLU A 60 6.17 7.94 -21.81
N THR A 61 6.16 8.03 -20.46
CA THR A 61 7.36 8.25 -19.66
C THR A 61 7.74 7.01 -18.86
N LYS A 62 8.99 6.96 -18.39
CA LYS A 62 9.48 5.88 -17.53
C LYS A 62 8.56 5.69 -16.31
N GLU A 63 8.19 6.78 -15.66
CA GLU A 63 7.33 6.78 -14.47
C GLU A 63 5.94 6.22 -14.80
N GLU A 64 5.39 6.57 -15.96
CA GLU A 64 4.09 6.06 -16.43
C GLU A 64 4.14 4.57 -16.74
N PHE A 65 5.22 4.07 -17.36
CA PHE A 65 5.43 2.63 -17.56
C PHE A 65 5.54 1.88 -16.24
N LEU A 66 6.26 2.42 -15.25
CA LEU A 66 6.40 1.82 -13.92
C LEU A 66 5.06 1.77 -13.18
N LEU A 67 4.24 2.83 -13.28
CA LEU A 67 2.89 2.86 -12.73
C LEU A 67 2.01 1.77 -13.39
N ALA A 68 2.01 1.69 -14.71
CA ALA A 68 1.23 0.70 -15.46
C ALA A 68 1.69 -0.74 -15.14
N GLY A 69 2.99 -0.98 -15.04
CA GLY A 69 3.56 -2.26 -14.66
C GLY A 69 3.11 -2.70 -13.25
N TYR A 70 3.16 -1.79 -12.27
CA TYR A 70 2.66 -2.08 -10.92
C TYR A 70 1.15 -2.37 -10.92
N ASN A 71 0.35 -1.60 -11.67
CA ASN A 71 -1.09 -1.86 -11.82
C ASN A 71 -1.37 -3.24 -12.41
N LYS A 72 -0.57 -3.69 -13.39
CA LYS A 72 -0.64 -5.03 -13.97
C LYS A 72 -0.27 -6.11 -12.94
N ALA A 73 0.84 -5.94 -12.23
CA ALA A 73 1.30 -6.88 -11.20
C ALA A 73 0.27 -7.01 -10.07
N LEU A 74 -0.27 -5.90 -9.55
CA LEU A 74 -1.30 -5.91 -8.52
C LEU A 74 -2.60 -6.55 -9.03
N GLY A 75 -2.96 -6.28 -10.29
CA GLY A 75 -4.10 -6.94 -10.93
C GLY A 75 -3.92 -8.46 -11.05
N ASN A 76 -2.70 -8.94 -11.28
CA ASN A 76 -2.37 -10.36 -11.22
C ASN A 76 -2.54 -10.90 -9.80
N VAL A 77 -1.96 -10.26 -8.78
CA VAL A 77 -2.11 -10.65 -7.37
C VAL A 77 -3.59 -10.86 -7.02
N PHE A 78 -4.47 -9.90 -7.33
CA PHE A 78 -5.90 -10.00 -7.03
C PHE A 78 -6.62 -11.14 -7.75
N LYS A 79 -6.11 -11.60 -8.90
CA LYS A 79 -6.68 -12.71 -9.65
C LYS A 79 -6.24 -14.07 -9.11
N VAL A 80 -4.97 -14.20 -8.68
CA VAL A 80 -4.38 -15.50 -8.44
C VAL A 80 -4.11 -15.85 -6.98
N TYR A 81 -4.24 -14.92 -6.03
CA TYR A 81 -3.82 -15.13 -4.63
C TYR A 81 -4.36 -16.40 -3.98
N LYS A 82 -5.56 -16.86 -4.36
CA LYS A 82 -6.19 -18.07 -3.81
C LYS A 82 -5.49 -19.35 -4.24
N TYR A 83 -4.99 -19.40 -5.47
CA TYR A 83 -4.44 -20.62 -6.06
C TYR A 83 -2.93 -20.60 -6.14
N GLN A 84 -2.34 -19.42 -6.26
CA GLN A 84 -0.89 -19.24 -6.40
C GLN A 84 -0.19 -19.60 -5.10
N SER A 85 0.85 -20.42 -5.17
CA SER A 85 1.76 -20.66 -4.05
C SER A 85 2.89 -19.63 -4.05
N LEU A 86 3.41 -19.29 -2.87
CA LEU A 86 4.63 -18.50 -2.77
C LEU A 86 5.79 -19.33 -3.28
N SER A 87 6.48 -18.82 -4.30
CA SER A 87 7.66 -19.43 -4.91
C SER A 87 8.59 -18.36 -5.46
N GLU A 88 9.86 -18.70 -5.64
CA GLU A 88 10.81 -17.78 -6.30
C GLU A 88 10.37 -17.41 -7.72
N SER A 89 9.80 -18.37 -8.47
CA SER A 89 9.25 -18.10 -9.79
C SER A 89 8.18 -17.02 -9.74
N TYR A 90 7.22 -17.12 -8.80
CA TYR A 90 6.18 -16.11 -8.68
C TYR A 90 6.72 -14.73 -8.25
N ILE A 91 7.73 -14.69 -7.38
CA ILE A 91 8.41 -13.44 -7.01
C ILE A 91 9.07 -12.81 -8.25
N LYS A 92 9.73 -13.62 -9.09
CA LYS A 92 10.31 -13.18 -10.37
C LYS A 92 9.24 -12.71 -11.36
N ASP A 93 8.08 -13.37 -11.42
CA ASP A 93 6.95 -12.96 -12.26
C ASP A 93 6.40 -11.59 -11.82
N LEU A 94 6.24 -11.35 -10.51
CA LEU A 94 5.82 -10.04 -10.00
C LEU A 94 6.80 -8.93 -10.41
N HIS A 95 8.10 -9.19 -10.31
CA HIS A 95 9.12 -8.26 -10.78
C HIS A 95 9.10 -8.09 -12.31
N TYR A 96 8.88 -9.17 -13.07
CA TYR A 96 8.76 -9.10 -14.52
C TYR A 96 7.62 -8.16 -14.94
N PHE A 97 6.43 -8.27 -14.33
CA PHE A 97 5.30 -7.39 -14.63
C PHE A 97 5.59 -5.91 -14.41
N LEU A 98 6.46 -5.56 -13.43
CA LEU A 98 6.85 -4.16 -13.21
C LEU A 98 7.60 -3.56 -14.42
N TYR A 99 8.35 -4.36 -15.14
CA TYR A 99 9.30 -3.90 -16.17
C TYR A 99 8.98 -4.39 -17.57
N GLU A 100 7.99 -5.27 -17.75
CA GLU A 100 7.66 -5.92 -19.01
C GLU A 100 7.51 -4.94 -20.17
N SER A 101 6.86 -3.80 -19.96
CA SER A 101 6.62 -2.80 -20.99
C SER A 101 7.73 -1.76 -21.12
N LEU A 102 8.65 -1.68 -20.17
CA LEU A 102 9.74 -0.68 -20.16
C LEU A 102 11.07 -1.32 -20.55
N THR A 103 11.46 -2.39 -19.89
CA THR A 103 12.73 -3.10 -20.08
C THR A 103 12.54 -4.62 -19.84
N PRO A 104 11.91 -5.34 -20.78
CA PRO A 104 11.56 -6.77 -20.59
C PRO A 104 12.74 -7.67 -20.22
N GLN A 105 13.93 -7.35 -20.77
CA GLN A 105 15.18 -8.11 -20.50
C GLN A 105 15.67 -7.98 -19.04
N PHE A 106 15.22 -6.96 -18.32
CA PHE A 106 15.56 -6.69 -16.91
C PHE A 106 14.58 -7.37 -15.94
N GLY A 107 13.31 -7.52 -16.36
CA GLY A 107 12.25 -8.08 -15.53
C GLY A 107 12.50 -9.53 -15.12
N GLY A 108 12.24 -9.87 -13.86
CA GLY A 108 12.28 -11.23 -13.34
C GLY A 108 13.69 -11.80 -13.08
N LYS A 109 14.75 -11.01 -13.26
CA LYS A 109 16.13 -11.46 -13.07
C LYS A 109 16.71 -10.92 -11.78
N TYR A 110 17.39 -11.78 -11.02
CA TYR A 110 18.14 -11.36 -9.87
C TYR A 110 19.34 -10.47 -10.28
N LYS A 111 19.79 -9.65 -9.36
CA LYS A 111 20.92 -8.75 -9.57
C LYS A 111 22.22 -9.51 -9.84
N THR A 112 23.04 -8.94 -10.71
CA THR A 112 24.40 -9.42 -11.02
C THR A 112 25.48 -8.52 -10.45
N GLU A 113 25.09 -7.32 -9.95
CA GLU A 113 25.98 -6.34 -9.35
C GLU A 113 25.51 -5.99 -7.93
N GLN A 114 26.45 -5.58 -7.08
CA GLN A 114 26.14 -5.14 -5.73
C GLN A 114 25.36 -3.83 -5.75
N ASN A 115 24.20 -3.85 -5.10
CA ASN A 115 23.43 -2.62 -4.85
C ASN A 115 23.63 -2.11 -3.39
N TYR A 116 23.27 -0.85 -3.18
CA TYR A 116 23.46 -0.17 -1.90
C TYR A 116 22.20 0.64 -1.59
N ILE A 117 21.69 0.55 -0.38
CA ILE A 117 20.63 1.42 0.11
C ILE A 117 21.30 2.69 0.66
N ARG A 118 21.04 3.84 0.03
CA ARG A 118 21.74 5.10 0.29
C ARG A 118 20.75 6.22 0.61
N GLU A 119 21.17 7.09 1.53
CA GLU A 119 20.47 8.32 1.84
C GLU A 119 21.15 9.50 1.12
N TYR A 120 20.32 10.34 0.48
CA TYR A 120 20.77 11.54 -0.21
C TYR A 120 20.17 12.79 0.43
N ASP A 121 20.90 13.91 0.39
CA ASP A 121 20.37 15.20 0.81
C ASP A 121 19.43 15.81 -0.26
N LYS A 122 18.77 16.94 0.09
CA LYS A 122 17.88 17.66 -0.83
C LYS A 122 18.55 18.17 -2.12
N LYS A 123 19.88 18.15 -2.18
CA LYS A 123 20.68 18.54 -3.35
C LYS A 123 21.18 17.32 -4.14
N GLY A 124 20.73 16.11 -3.79
CA GLY A 124 21.14 14.86 -4.44
C GLY A 124 22.55 14.38 -4.07
N ARG A 125 23.19 14.90 -3.02
CA ARG A 125 24.51 14.45 -2.58
C ARG A 125 24.36 13.30 -1.60
N LEU A 126 25.20 12.27 -1.77
CA LEU A 126 25.22 11.11 -0.88
C LEU A 126 25.53 11.56 0.58
N ARG A 127 24.65 11.22 1.51
CA ARG A 127 24.84 11.44 2.95
C ARG A 127 25.52 10.25 3.61
N ARG A 128 24.94 9.05 3.42
CA ARG A 128 25.46 7.80 3.98
C ARG A 128 24.91 6.60 3.23
N THR A 129 25.59 5.46 3.37
CA THR A 129 25.02 4.16 3.06
C THR A 129 24.23 3.68 4.27
N VAL A 130 22.93 3.49 4.11
CA VAL A 130 22.01 3.06 5.17
C VAL A 130 22.14 1.55 5.42
N PHE A 131 22.19 0.78 4.32
CA PHE A 131 22.28 -0.68 4.39
C PHE A 131 23.01 -1.24 3.15
N ILE A 132 23.74 -2.31 3.34
CA ILE A 132 24.41 -3.06 2.25
C ILE A 132 23.72 -4.42 2.15
N PRO A 133 22.88 -4.66 1.15
CA PRO A 133 22.19 -5.94 0.93
C PRO A 133 23.15 -7.11 0.68
N SER A 134 22.59 -8.31 0.53
CA SER A 134 23.34 -9.52 0.18
C SER A 134 24.13 -9.35 -1.12
N LYS A 135 25.23 -10.06 -1.25
CA LYS A 135 26.00 -10.11 -2.49
C LYS A 135 25.22 -10.85 -3.58
N PRO A 136 25.45 -10.52 -4.88
CA PRO A 136 24.75 -11.18 -5.98
C PRO A 136 24.83 -12.71 -5.96
N GLU A 137 26.00 -13.26 -5.66
CA GLU A 137 26.24 -14.70 -5.59
C GLU A 137 25.50 -15.43 -4.47
N GLU A 138 25.04 -14.70 -3.46
CA GLU A 138 24.29 -15.24 -2.31
C GLU A 138 22.76 -15.26 -2.55
N VAL A 139 22.28 -14.44 -3.51
CA VAL A 139 20.84 -14.13 -3.66
C VAL A 139 20.01 -15.37 -3.92
N GLU A 140 20.42 -16.22 -4.84
CA GLU A 140 19.63 -17.40 -5.24
C GLU A 140 19.42 -18.34 -4.05
N ASN A 141 20.50 -18.62 -3.31
CA ASN A 141 20.44 -19.49 -2.13
C ASN A 141 19.59 -18.86 -1.00
N LEU A 142 19.79 -17.57 -0.73
CA LEU A 142 19.04 -16.86 0.32
C LEU A 142 17.55 -16.77 -0.02
N MET A 143 17.18 -16.51 -1.26
CA MET A 143 15.79 -16.47 -1.70
C MET A 143 15.11 -17.84 -1.64
N GLY A 144 15.80 -18.90 -2.07
CA GLY A 144 15.33 -20.28 -1.94
C GLY A 144 15.05 -20.65 -0.48
N ASN A 145 16.00 -20.37 0.41
CA ASN A 145 15.85 -20.61 1.85
C ASN A 145 14.71 -19.77 2.47
N LEU A 146 14.60 -18.50 2.11
CA LEU A 146 13.55 -17.63 2.63
C LEU A 146 12.15 -18.13 2.24
N VAL A 147 11.96 -18.52 0.99
CA VAL A 147 10.68 -19.07 0.50
C VAL A 147 10.38 -20.42 1.18
N PHE A 148 11.37 -21.28 1.31
CA PHE A 148 11.22 -22.56 1.98
C PHE A 148 10.82 -22.39 3.45
N GLN A 149 11.55 -21.59 4.21
CA GLN A 149 11.26 -21.35 5.64
C GLN A 149 9.88 -20.75 5.86
N PHE A 150 9.46 -19.79 5.03
CA PHE A 150 8.12 -19.22 5.12
C PHE A 150 7.05 -20.29 4.87
N ASN A 151 7.21 -21.10 3.83
CA ASN A 151 6.23 -22.13 3.48
C ASN A 151 6.15 -23.22 4.57
N GLU A 152 7.25 -23.57 5.22
CA GLU A 152 7.24 -24.50 6.36
C GLU A 152 6.56 -23.88 7.60
N CYS A 153 6.89 -22.63 7.94
CA CYS A 153 6.23 -21.93 9.03
C CYS A 153 4.71 -21.82 8.80
N ALA A 154 4.29 -21.55 7.57
CA ALA A 154 2.87 -21.41 7.23
C ALA A 154 2.06 -22.72 7.34
N LYS A 155 2.72 -23.88 7.42
CA LYS A 155 2.09 -25.19 7.70
C LYS A 155 1.97 -25.49 9.19
N ASP A 156 2.76 -24.84 10.02
CA ASP A 156 2.75 -25.05 11.47
C ASP A 156 1.56 -24.30 12.10
N PRO A 157 0.63 -25.00 12.77
CA PRO A 157 -0.52 -24.37 13.44
C PRO A 157 -0.11 -23.42 14.58
N ASN A 158 1.10 -23.51 15.11
CA ASN A 158 1.64 -22.59 16.11
C ASN A 158 2.29 -21.34 15.50
N CYS A 159 2.49 -21.29 14.18
CA CYS A 159 3.05 -20.15 13.51
C CYS A 159 2.04 -18.99 13.47
N ASN A 160 2.43 -17.83 13.98
CA ASN A 160 1.63 -16.63 13.78
C ASN A 160 1.87 -16.10 12.35
N ILE A 161 0.92 -16.36 11.47
CA ILE A 161 1.08 -16.06 10.04
C ILE A 161 1.29 -14.57 9.73
N LEU A 162 0.71 -13.65 10.51
CA LEU A 162 0.94 -12.20 10.31
C LEU A 162 2.38 -11.81 10.62
N ILE A 163 2.93 -12.34 11.70
CA ILE A 163 4.34 -12.13 12.05
C ILE A 163 5.22 -12.73 10.96
N ALA A 164 4.95 -13.98 10.55
CA ALA A 164 5.70 -14.65 9.50
C ALA A 164 5.70 -13.88 8.17
N ILE A 165 4.56 -13.31 7.76
CA ILE A 165 4.45 -12.47 6.56
C ILE A 165 5.39 -11.26 6.65
N PHE A 166 5.37 -10.53 7.76
CA PHE A 166 6.18 -9.32 7.87
C PHE A 166 7.67 -9.61 8.07
N VAL A 167 8.02 -10.70 8.75
CA VAL A 167 9.41 -11.19 8.83
C VAL A 167 9.91 -11.61 7.45
N PHE A 168 9.08 -12.31 6.65
CA PHE A 168 9.40 -12.66 5.25
C PHE A 168 9.67 -11.40 4.42
N VAL A 169 8.80 -10.39 4.52
CA VAL A 169 8.95 -9.14 3.76
C VAL A 169 10.20 -8.37 4.18
N LEU A 170 10.53 -8.31 5.47
CA LEU A 170 11.77 -7.71 5.98
C LEU A 170 13.01 -8.42 5.39
N ASN A 171 13.06 -9.76 5.48
CA ASN A 171 14.19 -10.52 4.95
C ASN A 171 14.33 -10.38 3.44
N PHE A 172 13.21 -10.37 2.68
CA PHE A 172 13.22 -10.05 1.26
C PHE A 172 13.86 -8.69 0.97
N LEU A 173 13.53 -7.66 1.77
CA LEU A 173 14.12 -6.31 1.63
C LEU A 173 15.60 -6.29 2.01
N CYS A 174 16.03 -7.08 2.99
CA CYS A 174 17.44 -7.20 3.38
C CYS A 174 18.26 -7.96 2.33
N ILE A 175 17.72 -9.04 1.75
CA ILE A 175 18.37 -9.75 0.62
C ILE A 175 18.47 -8.81 -0.58
N HIS A 176 17.40 -8.05 -0.87
CA HIS A 176 17.32 -7.08 -1.96
C HIS A 176 17.69 -7.72 -3.31
N PRO A 177 16.93 -8.74 -3.76
CA PRO A 177 17.37 -9.66 -4.80
C PRO A 177 17.45 -9.04 -6.20
N PHE A 178 16.73 -7.97 -6.48
CA PHE A 178 16.71 -7.32 -7.78
C PHE A 178 17.58 -6.06 -7.81
N SER A 179 18.02 -5.65 -8.99
CA SER A 179 18.81 -4.42 -9.15
C SER A 179 17.98 -3.16 -8.85
N ASP A 180 16.67 -3.17 -9.13
CA ASP A 180 15.68 -2.13 -8.81
C ASP A 180 14.31 -2.78 -8.57
N GLY A 181 13.35 -2.04 -7.99
CA GLY A 181 11.96 -2.50 -7.80
C GLY A 181 11.71 -3.38 -6.57
N ASN A 182 12.70 -3.62 -5.73
CA ASN A 182 12.54 -4.47 -4.54
C ASN A 182 11.45 -3.94 -3.59
N GLY A 183 11.40 -2.64 -3.32
CA GLY A 183 10.37 -2.04 -2.49
C GLY A 183 8.95 -2.23 -3.07
N ARG A 184 8.78 -2.10 -4.38
CA ARG A 184 7.49 -2.32 -5.06
C ARG A 184 7.09 -3.80 -5.02
N VAL A 185 8.03 -4.72 -5.27
CA VAL A 185 7.78 -6.16 -5.15
C VAL A 185 7.44 -6.55 -3.71
N SER A 186 8.13 -6.00 -2.71
CA SER A 186 7.83 -6.28 -1.30
C SER A 186 6.40 -5.90 -0.91
N ARG A 187 5.87 -4.78 -1.43
CA ARG A 187 4.49 -4.37 -1.20
C ARG A 187 3.48 -5.23 -1.96
N LEU A 188 3.81 -5.69 -3.17
CA LEU A 188 3.00 -6.71 -3.88
C LEU A 188 2.98 -8.04 -3.11
N LEU A 189 4.12 -8.49 -2.58
CA LEU A 189 4.22 -9.68 -1.74
C LEU A 189 3.44 -9.54 -0.44
N THR A 190 3.47 -8.36 0.18
CA THR A 190 2.66 -8.05 1.36
C THR A 190 1.17 -8.24 1.04
N THR A 191 0.67 -7.59 -0.02
CA THR A 191 -0.74 -7.74 -0.46
C THR A 191 -1.07 -9.18 -0.79
N PHE A 192 -0.20 -9.87 -1.55
CA PHE A 192 -0.41 -11.27 -1.93
C PHE A 192 -0.52 -12.19 -0.70
N LEU A 193 0.42 -12.12 0.21
CA LEU A 193 0.46 -12.99 1.39
C LEU A 193 -0.68 -12.68 2.36
N LEU A 194 -0.96 -11.40 2.61
CA LEU A 194 -2.11 -11.03 3.44
C LEU A 194 -3.41 -11.62 2.88
N MET A 195 -3.68 -11.43 1.59
CA MET A 195 -4.90 -11.94 0.95
C MET A 195 -4.92 -13.47 0.93
N LYS A 196 -3.80 -14.14 0.65
CA LYS A 196 -3.69 -15.60 0.63
C LYS A 196 -4.08 -16.22 1.98
N TYR A 197 -3.74 -15.54 3.07
CA TYR A 197 -4.03 -16.00 4.44
C TYR A 197 -5.28 -15.34 5.04
N GLY A 198 -6.16 -14.80 4.21
CA GLY A 198 -7.50 -14.33 4.60
C GLY A 198 -7.57 -12.91 5.17
N TYR A 199 -6.52 -12.12 5.01
CA TYR A 199 -6.50 -10.69 5.36
C TYR A 199 -6.76 -9.84 4.11
N ASP A 200 -7.99 -9.87 3.60
CA ASP A 200 -8.39 -9.27 2.31
C ASP A 200 -8.50 -7.73 2.35
N ILE A 201 -7.82 -7.08 3.30
CA ILE A 201 -7.97 -5.65 3.58
C ILE A 201 -7.60 -4.76 2.39
N ASP A 202 -6.59 -5.14 1.60
CA ASP A 202 -6.16 -4.38 0.42
C ASP A 202 -7.24 -4.29 -0.68
N GLN A 203 -8.29 -5.11 -0.60
CA GLN A 203 -9.47 -4.94 -1.46
C GLN A 203 -10.31 -3.72 -1.06
N TYR A 204 -10.24 -3.28 0.19
CA TYR A 204 -11.09 -2.23 0.74
C TYR A 204 -10.32 -0.96 1.10
N TYR A 205 -9.12 -1.11 1.63
CA TYR A 205 -8.23 0.00 1.99
C TYR A 205 -6.77 -0.40 1.85
N SER A 206 -6.02 0.36 1.07
CA SER A 206 -4.64 0.02 0.74
C SER A 206 -3.69 0.14 1.92
N VAL A 207 -3.00 -0.94 2.25
CA VAL A 207 -1.90 -0.95 3.23
C VAL A 207 -0.74 -0.08 2.72
N SER A 208 -0.42 -0.10 1.41
CA SER A 208 0.61 0.78 0.83
C SER A 208 0.29 2.27 1.01
N TYR A 209 -1.00 2.65 0.98
CA TYR A 209 -1.40 4.03 1.26
C TYR A 209 -1.17 4.41 2.72
N VAL A 210 -1.41 3.50 3.66
CA VAL A 210 -1.09 3.72 5.08
C VAL A 210 0.42 3.86 5.27
N ILE A 211 1.23 3.00 4.64
CA ILE A 211 2.69 3.10 4.66
C ILE A 211 3.16 4.48 4.15
N LEU A 212 2.60 4.96 3.03
CA LEU A 212 2.93 6.28 2.47
C LEU A 212 2.63 7.42 3.46
N LYS A 213 1.51 7.36 4.16
CA LYS A 213 1.16 8.35 5.20
C LYS A 213 2.17 8.41 6.35
N HIS A 214 2.87 7.32 6.60
CA HIS A 214 3.84 7.15 7.67
C HIS A 214 5.23 6.77 7.13
N VAL A 215 5.61 7.31 5.95
CA VAL A 215 6.79 6.87 5.20
C VAL A 215 8.10 7.02 5.97
N ASP A 216 8.25 8.06 6.77
CA ASP A 216 9.44 8.26 7.61
C ASP A 216 9.57 7.17 8.68
N ALA A 217 8.45 6.79 9.31
CA ALA A 217 8.41 5.71 10.28
C ALA A 217 8.67 4.35 9.62
N TYR A 218 8.20 4.15 8.37
CA TYR A 218 8.49 2.97 7.57
C TYR A 218 9.99 2.79 7.37
N TYR A 219 10.67 3.80 6.85
CA TYR A 219 12.13 3.71 6.64
C TYR A 219 12.92 3.59 7.94
N SER A 220 12.51 4.31 8.99
CA SER A 220 13.12 4.16 10.32
C SER A 220 12.97 2.75 10.88
N SER A 221 11.81 2.12 10.71
CA SER A 221 11.56 0.75 11.17
C SER A 221 12.39 -0.29 10.41
N LEU A 222 12.54 -0.10 9.08
CA LEU A 222 13.40 -0.93 8.23
C LEU A 222 14.86 -0.82 8.66
N GLU A 223 15.37 0.42 8.80
CA GLU A 223 16.75 0.66 9.21
C GLU A 223 17.05 -0.02 10.56
N LYS A 224 16.21 0.19 11.56
CA LYS A 224 16.40 -0.43 12.89
C LYS A 224 16.37 -1.95 12.82
N SER A 225 15.46 -2.53 12.02
CA SER A 225 15.32 -3.99 11.91
C SER A 225 16.34 -4.66 10.99
N SER A 226 17.13 -3.88 10.25
CA SER A 226 18.20 -4.42 9.39
C SER A 226 19.58 -4.42 10.06
N ILE A 227 19.74 -3.78 11.21
CA ILE A 227 21.01 -3.77 11.96
C ILE A 227 21.34 -5.19 12.41
N GLY A 228 22.55 -5.68 12.11
CA GLY A 228 22.99 -7.03 12.47
C GLY A 228 22.36 -8.15 11.64
N TRP A 229 21.66 -7.82 10.53
CA TRP A 229 20.94 -8.83 9.75
C TRP A 229 21.87 -9.90 9.14
N LYS A 230 23.06 -9.54 8.69
CA LYS A 230 24.03 -10.49 8.13
C LYS A 230 24.59 -11.46 9.15
N GLU A 231 24.65 -11.04 10.38
CA GLU A 231 25.14 -11.78 11.55
C GLU A 231 24.03 -12.61 12.23
N ASN A 232 22.79 -12.55 11.73
CA ASN A 232 21.58 -13.10 12.38
C ASN A 232 21.33 -12.53 13.79
N GLU A 233 21.72 -11.29 14.03
CA GLU A 233 21.55 -10.58 15.32
C GLU A 233 20.51 -9.46 15.25
N ASN A 234 19.81 -9.32 14.10
CA ASN A 234 18.83 -8.28 13.89
C ASN A 234 17.53 -8.52 14.68
N ASP A 235 16.90 -7.42 15.13
CA ASP A 235 15.59 -7.46 15.76
C ASP A 235 14.50 -7.03 14.76
N SER A 236 13.68 -7.96 14.33
CA SER A 236 12.58 -7.72 13.41
C SER A 236 11.39 -6.96 14.02
N ILE A 237 11.37 -6.78 15.37
CA ILE A 237 10.21 -6.24 16.09
C ILE A 237 9.80 -4.85 15.60
N PHE A 238 10.75 -3.98 15.25
CA PHE A 238 10.44 -2.61 14.83
C PHE A 238 9.65 -2.59 13.53
N PHE A 239 10.06 -3.39 12.54
CA PHE A 239 9.36 -3.47 11.25
C PHE A 239 8.03 -4.21 11.38
N VAL A 240 8.01 -5.35 12.07
CA VAL A 240 6.79 -6.13 12.32
C VAL A 240 5.74 -5.29 13.03
N HIS A 241 6.14 -4.56 14.10
CA HIS A 241 5.24 -3.67 14.84
C HIS A 241 4.66 -2.57 13.94
N PHE A 242 5.51 -1.91 13.15
CA PHE A 242 5.08 -0.88 12.21
C PHE A 242 4.05 -1.43 11.21
N MET A 243 4.32 -2.57 10.61
CA MET A 243 3.40 -3.19 9.63
C MET A 243 2.07 -3.63 10.24
N LEU A 244 2.10 -4.12 11.49
CA LEU A 244 0.88 -4.44 12.24
C LEU A 244 0.05 -3.18 12.54
N GLU A 245 0.68 -2.05 12.88
CA GLU A 245 -0.05 -0.78 13.07
C GLU A 245 -0.65 -0.29 11.75
N CYS A 246 0.07 -0.40 10.62
CA CYS A 246 -0.48 -0.07 9.30
C CYS A 246 -1.70 -0.95 8.97
N LEU A 247 -1.62 -2.25 9.21
CA LEU A 247 -2.71 -3.17 8.97
C LEU A 247 -3.93 -2.84 9.85
N LYS A 248 -3.73 -2.59 11.13
CA LYS A 248 -4.76 -2.16 12.07
C LYS A 248 -5.42 -0.86 11.63
N GLU A 249 -4.66 0.16 11.20
CA GLU A 249 -5.19 1.41 10.67
C GLU A 249 -6.06 1.15 9.43
N ALA A 250 -5.61 0.31 8.50
CA ALA A 250 -6.36 -0.03 7.31
C ALA A 250 -7.74 -0.66 7.65
N TYR A 251 -7.80 -1.57 8.62
CA TYR A 251 -9.06 -2.14 9.11
C TYR A 251 -9.97 -1.10 9.76
N GLN A 252 -9.41 -0.21 10.60
CA GLN A 252 -10.16 0.85 11.25
C GLN A 252 -10.77 1.81 10.23
N GLN A 253 -9.99 2.20 9.21
CA GLN A 253 -10.47 3.08 8.13
C GLN A 253 -11.55 2.39 7.30
N THR A 254 -11.40 1.12 7.00
CA THR A 254 -12.44 0.33 6.32
C THR A 254 -13.73 0.30 7.13
N ALA A 255 -13.65 -0.04 8.41
CA ALA A 255 -14.80 -0.08 9.32
C ALA A 255 -15.50 1.30 9.38
N TYR A 256 -14.73 2.39 9.42
CA TYR A 256 -15.27 3.76 9.40
C TYR A 256 -16.01 4.04 8.08
N ILE A 257 -15.40 3.75 6.92
CA ILE A 257 -16.01 3.93 5.60
C ILE A 257 -17.30 3.12 5.48
N LEU A 258 -17.30 1.88 5.92
CA LEU A 258 -18.48 1.03 5.89
C LEU A 258 -19.60 1.60 6.77
N ASN A 259 -19.28 2.04 7.98
CA ASN A 259 -20.24 2.61 8.91
C ASN A 259 -20.88 3.89 8.36
N ILE A 260 -20.09 4.89 7.95
CA ILE A 260 -20.61 6.17 7.47
C ILE A 260 -21.47 6.03 6.21
N ASN A 261 -21.18 5.02 5.36
CA ASN A 261 -21.98 4.75 4.18
C ASN A 261 -23.25 3.94 4.47
N SER A 262 -23.29 3.20 5.57
CA SER A 262 -24.45 2.38 5.98
C SER A 262 -25.51 3.18 6.73
N THR A 263 -25.14 4.30 7.36
CA THR A 263 -26.09 5.14 8.09
C THR A 263 -27.20 5.63 7.17
N THR A 264 -28.43 5.66 7.68
CA THR A 264 -29.56 6.32 7.04
C THR A 264 -29.46 7.83 7.31
N GLY A 265 -29.98 8.65 6.40
CA GLY A 265 -30.00 10.10 6.60
C GLY A 265 -29.59 10.89 5.35
N PRO A 266 -29.78 12.22 5.40
CA PRO A 266 -29.46 13.14 4.30
C PRO A 266 -27.97 13.12 3.95
N SER A 267 -27.66 13.28 2.67
CA SER A 267 -26.27 13.34 2.19
C SER A 267 -25.46 14.46 2.87
N ILE A 268 -26.09 15.59 3.18
CA ILE A 268 -25.46 16.73 3.84
C ILE A 268 -24.93 16.37 5.24
N GLU A 269 -25.67 15.55 5.99
CA GLU A 269 -25.26 15.10 7.33
C GLU A 269 -24.07 14.15 7.27
N LYS A 270 -24.04 13.28 6.26
CA LYS A 270 -22.88 12.39 6.02
C LYS A 270 -21.61 13.18 5.66
N VAL A 271 -21.73 14.21 4.82
CA VAL A 271 -20.61 15.09 4.47
C VAL A 271 -20.15 15.88 5.70
N LEU A 272 -21.09 16.41 6.49
CA LEU A 272 -20.75 17.10 7.75
C LEU A 272 -20.03 16.17 8.72
N LYS A 273 -20.55 14.95 8.91
CA LYS A 273 -19.91 13.94 9.77
C LYS A 273 -18.51 13.59 9.32
N ALA A 274 -18.28 13.35 8.02
CA ALA A 274 -16.96 13.08 7.49
C ALA A 274 -15.94 14.18 7.80
N ILE A 275 -16.39 15.46 7.75
CA ILE A 275 -15.54 16.62 8.08
C ILE A 275 -15.34 16.73 9.60
N GLN A 276 -16.37 16.47 10.41
CA GLN A 276 -16.28 16.54 11.88
C GLN A 276 -15.38 15.47 12.48
N ASP A 277 -15.42 14.26 11.91
CA ASP A 277 -14.59 13.13 12.35
C ASP A 277 -13.12 13.24 11.89
N ALA A 278 -12.84 14.11 10.91
CA ALA A 278 -11.48 14.36 10.44
C ALA A 278 -10.66 15.11 11.51
N LYS A 279 -9.42 14.62 11.72
CA LYS A 279 -8.45 15.28 12.64
C LYS A 279 -7.84 16.53 12.03
N GLU A 280 -7.67 16.54 10.71
CA GLU A 280 -7.06 17.59 9.92
C GLU A 280 -8.03 18.08 8.84
N PRO A 281 -7.85 19.30 8.31
CA PRO A 281 -8.64 19.78 7.18
C PRO A 281 -8.56 18.85 5.98
N ILE A 282 -9.71 18.40 5.46
CA ILE A 282 -9.83 17.42 4.38
C ILE A 282 -10.28 18.04 3.06
N THR A 283 -9.79 17.48 1.96
CA THR A 283 -10.15 17.88 0.60
C THR A 283 -11.48 17.26 0.16
N LYS A 284 -12.08 17.84 -0.88
CA LYS A 284 -13.25 17.24 -1.53
C LYS A 284 -12.96 15.80 -2.02
N SER A 285 -11.76 15.54 -2.54
CA SER A 285 -11.38 14.20 -3.02
C SER A 285 -11.37 13.18 -1.88
N GLU A 286 -10.85 13.52 -0.73
CA GLU A 286 -10.87 12.65 0.46
C GLU A 286 -12.31 12.39 0.94
N ILE A 287 -13.20 13.39 0.90
CA ILE A 287 -14.61 13.19 1.19
C ILE A 287 -15.28 12.25 0.19
N GLU A 288 -15.00 12.39 -1.12
CA GLU A 288 -15.47 11.48 -2.17
C GLU A 288 -15.01 10.03 -1.95
N GLU A 289 -13.81 9.84 -1.44
CA GLU A 289 -13.22 8.55 -1.13
C GLU A 289 -13.78 7.91 0.15
N MET A 290 -14.19 8.73 1.12
CA MET A 290 -14.89 8.25 2.32
C MET A 290 -16.36 7.92 2.04
N LEU A 291 -17.04 8.73 1.24
CA LEU A 291 -18.47 8.63 0.96
C LEU A 291 -18.74 7.97 -0.40
N VAL A 292 -18.34 6.70 -0.52
CA VAL A 292 -18.37 5.95 -1.79
C VAL A 292 -19.76 5.81 -2.42
N ASN A 293 -20.81 5.96 -1.64
CA ASN A 293 -22.19 5.90 -2.11
C ASN A 293 -22.70 7.21 -2.72
N LEU A 294 -22.04 8.35 -2.44
CA LEU A 294 -22.45 9.66 -2.93
C LEU A 294 -21.78 10.01 -4.27
N SER A 295 -22.49 10.75 -5.10
CA SER A 295 -21.90 11.33 -6.31
C SER A 295 -21.10 12.59 -5.96
N ARG A 296 -20.14 12.92 -6.82
CA ARG A 296 -19.36 14.16 -6.69
C ARG A 296 -20.24 15.40 -6.62
N THR A 297 -21.24 15.49 -7.49
CA THR A 297 -22.21 16.62 -7.51
C THR A 297 -23.00 16.73 -6.23
N THR A 298 -23.38 15.59 -5.62
CA THR A 298 -24.06 15.56 -4.32
C THR A 298 -23.16 16.11 -3.19
N ILE A 299 -21.89 15.73 -3.20
CA ILE A 299 -20.90 16.21 -2.23
C ILE A 299 -20.63 17.71 -2.42
N GLU A 300 -20.48 18.19 -3.66
CA GLU A 300 -20.30 19.62 -3.97
C GLU A 300 -21.47 20.46 -3.48
N LYS A 301 -22.70 20.00 -3.72
CA LYS A 301 -23.90 20.67 -3.22
C LYS A 301 -23.93 20.71 -1.70
N ALA A 302 -23.65 19.60 -1.04
CA ALA A 302 -23.60 19.52 0.43
C ALA A 302 -22.53 20.46 1.02
N LEU A 303 -21.33 20.53 0.43
CA LEU A 303 -20.25 21.42 0.86
C LEU A 303 -20.68 22.91 0.73
N HIS A 304 -21.31 23.28 -0.39
CA HIS A 304 -21.83 24.63 -0.61
C HIS A 304 -22.87 25.02 0.48
N ASP A 305 -23.83 24.12 0.73
CA ASP A 305 -24.89 24.36 1.71
C ASP A 305 -24.33 24.45 3.16
N LEU A 306 -23.33 23.62 3.50
CA LEU A 306 -22.67 23.63 4.82
C LEU A 306 -21.85 24.91 5.04
N LEU A 307 -21.18 25.42 4.03
CA LEU A 307 -20.45 26.70 4.06
C LEU A 307 -21.45 27.87 4.24
N ALA A 308 -22.53 27.90 3.44
CA ALA A 308 -23.57 28.94 3.54
C ALA A 308 -24.23 28.98 4.94
N LYS A 309 -24.46 27.80 5.56
CA LYS A 309 -24.97 27.64 6.91
C LYS A 309 -23.91 27.82 8.01
N LYS A 310 -22.70 28.19 7.68
CA LYS A 310 -21.57 28.35 8.63
C LYS A 310 -21.38 27.13 9.54
N LYS A 311 -21.56 25.91 9.03
CA LYS A 311 -21.32 24.65 9.77
C LYS A 311 -19.91 24.10 9.58
N ILE A 312 -19.23 24.55 8.53
CA ILE A 312 -17.84 24.23 8.19
C ILE A 312 -17.14 25.49 7.68
N ILE A 313 -15.82 25.48 7.70
CA ILE A 313 -14.98 26.51 7.10
C ILE A 313 -14.14 25.94 5.96
N MET A 314 -13.78 26.80 5.01
CA MET A 314 -12.79 26.52 3.99
C MET A 314 -11.47 27.15 4.44
N VAL A 315 -10.49 26.32 4.83
CA VAL A 315 -9.18 26.77 5.31
C VAL A 315 -8.19 27.03 4.19
N GLN A 316 -8.45 26.48 3.00
CA GLN A 316 -7.67 26.68 1.78
C GLN A 316 -8.61 26.72 0.59
N SER A 317 -8.49 27.73 -0.27
CA SER A 317 -9.31 27.92 -1.47
C SER A 317 -8.62 27.38 -2.74
N GLY A 318 -9.38 27.30 -3.85
CA GLY A 318 -8.89 26.91 -5.15
C GLY A 318 -8.92 25.41 -5.41
N ARG A 319 -8.05 24.92 -6.33
CA ARG A 319 -8.04 23.52 -6.79
C ARG A 319 -7.85 22.50 -5.65
N TYR A 320 -7.18 22.90 -4.58
CA TYR A 320 -6.87 22.09 -3.40
C TYR A 320 -7.64 22.57 -2.16
N ALA A 321 -8.87 23.07 -2.34
CA ALA A 321 -9.70 23.52 -1.23
C ALA A 321 -9.80 22.46 -0.14
N LYS A 322 -9.60 22.87 1.11
CA LYS A 322 -9.71 22.04 2.31
C LYS A 322 -10.81 22.56 3.20
N TYR A 323 -11.55 21.65 3.77
CA TYR A 323 -12.69 21.90 4.63
C TYR A 323 -12.43 21.38 6.03
N TYR A 324 -12.90 22.14 7.03
CA TYR A 324 -12.77 21.76 8.44
C TYR A 324 -14.01 22.15 9.23
N LYS A 325 -14.18 21.51 10.37
CA LYS A 325 -15.21 21.84 11.34
C LYS A 325 -14.94 23.21 12.00
N ILE A 326 -16.00 23.86 12.45
CA ILE A 326 -15.95 25.09 13.26
C ILE A 326 -15.78 24.70 14.72
#